data_fe39b2cb4b303c0fa8d5e2ececa680cb
#
_entry.id   fe39b2cb4b303c0fa8d5e2ececa680cb
#
_cell.length_a   1.000
_cell.length_b   1.000
_cell.length_c   1.000
_cell.angle_alpha   90.00
_cell.angle_beta   90.00
_cell.angle_gamma   90.00
#
_symmetry.space_group_name_H-M   'P 1'
#
loop_
_entity.id
_entity.type
_entity.pdbx_description
1 polymer ?
#
loop_
_entity_poly.entity_id
_entity_poly.type
_entity_poly.pdbx_seq_one_letter_code
_entity_poly.pdbx_strand_id
1 'polypeptide(L)'
;MRFFSSLVRPDESTGAVMRWVHRIWVFFWLTVLGAGIGLLSLYLTAHSYASIDATALLQSYFKIPLLVAMNLLAPILLVYLGFFLFARPWAAYLLSALPFFTLALASYYKVQLRGDPVLATDLRLIRTAGGIMGNYTFEISAPVIVVLEGFVLMLVLSCLMLRKERMSPRSRLAGIMLMLSVTLACYFEFYTSSSIYKETSNNDLISPWSAVEVYISRGTTYPFLHSVQDMFPETPEGYRESEAKQILEQYADSDIPDDQKITVVGIMLEAFSDLSDFPQLNEISAVRNLYEPLHELESRSVSGNLLTNSFAGGTTNTEWGFLTGYSQHEEFRGPINSYVRYFKDQGYDALYRHPGYSWFYNRSNVNEYLGFDECVFNESGFGDLISIEDALFKSDTVLVDYLLNDIDSRTEDDDPLFLFSVSYQNHGPYSSETYWEEYVTPAKTGWSMESCCVI
;
A
#
# COMPACT_ATOMS: atom_id res chain seq x y z
N MET A 1 -43.58 25.72 -15.66
CA MET A 1 -43.92 24.29 -15.73
C MET A 1 -43.76 23.65 -17.12
N ARG A 2 -44.34 24.19 -18.19
CA ARG A 2 -44.26 23.62 -19.57
C ARG A 2 -42.83 23.46 -20.10
N PHE A 3 -41.93 24.42 -19.87
CA PHE A 3 -40.53 24.37 -20.30
C PHE A 3 -39.79 23.20 -19.65
N PHE A 4 -39.90 23.04 -18.34
CA PHE A 4 -39.26 21.94 -17.61
C PHE A 4 -39.83 20.59 -18.02
N SER A 5 -41.13 20.51 -18.24
CA SER A 5 -41.78 19.29 -18.77
C SER A 5 -41.26 18.92 -20.15
N SER A 6 -41.04 19.86 -21.07
CA SER A 6 -40.48 19.61 -22.40
C SER A 6 -38.98 19.27 -22.35
N LEU A 7 -38.26 19.81 -21.36
CA LEU A 7 -36.84 19.48 -21.14
C LEU A 7 -36.66 18.04 -20.70
N VAL A 8 -37.49 17.56 -19.77
CA VAL A 8 -37.44 16.17 -19.26
C VAL A 8 -38.16 15.19 -20.16
N ARG A 9 -39.16 15.62 -20.91
CA ARG A 9 -40.04 14.78 -21.76
C ARG A 9 -40.36 15.49 -23.07
N PRO A 10 -39.45 15.52 -24.03
CA PRO A 10 -39.81 16.04 -25.36
C PRO A 10 -40.82 15.07 -26.00
N ASP A 11 -41.85 15.70 -26.59
CA ASP A 11 -42.84 14.97 -27.39
C ASP A 11 -42.59 15.21 -28.90
N GLU A 12 -43.47 14.64 -29.77
CA GLU A 12 -43.34 14.76 -31.22
C GLU A 12 -43.55 16.21 -31.68
N SER A 13 -44.27 17.02 -30.93
CA SER A 13 -44.51 18.42 -31.20
C SER A 13 -43.33 19.33 -30.79
N THR A 14 -42.37 18.80 -30.05
CA THR A 14 -41.21 19.54 -29.54
C THR A 14 -40.29 19.98 -30.67
N GLY A 15 -40.07 21.30 -30.79
CA GLY A 15 -39.18 21.87 -31.81
C GLY A 15 -37.74 21.36 -31.79
N ALA A 16 -37.05 21.47 -32.92
CA ALA A 16 -35.69 20.97 -33.09
C ALA A 16 -34.70 21.50 -32.05
N VAL A 17 -34.79 22.79 -31.70
CA VAL A 17 -33.95 23.43 -30.68
C VAL A 17 -34.18 22.80 -29.31
N MET A 18 -35.42 22.55 -28.91
CA MET A 18 -35.74 21.97 -27.62
C MET A 18 -35.25 20.51 -27.55
N ARG A 19 -35.31 19.72 -28.64
CA ARG A 19 -34.74 18.39 -28.70
C ARG A 19 -33.22 18.42 -28.53
N TRP A 20 -32.55 19.43 -29.06
CA TRP A 20 -31.11 19.61 -28.87
C TRP A 20 -30.78 19.97 -27.41
N VAL A 21 -31.53 20.92 -26.79
CA VAL A 21 -31.41 21.28 -25.39
C VAL A 21 -31.66 20.06 -24.48
N HIS A 22 -32.65 19.22 -24.79
CA HIS A 22 -32.91 17.98 -24.07
C HIS A 22 -31.70 17.02 -24.12
N ARG A 23 -31.04 16.87 -25.27
CA ARG A 23 -29.83 16.03 -25.37
C ARG A 23 -28.70 16.56 -24.46
N ILE A 24 -28.47 17.87 -24.48
CA ILE A 24 -27.50 18.50 -23.54
C ILE A 24 -27.88 18.23 -22.10
N TRP A 25 -29.16 18.33 -21.74
CA TRP A 25 -29.66 18.01 -20.41
C TRP A 25 -29.38 16.57 -20.00
N VAL A 26 -29.64 15.62 -20.88
CA VAL A 26 -29.32 14.20 -20.65
C VAL A 26 -27.83 14.00 -20.42
N PHE A 27 -26.98 14.50 -21.30
CA PHE A 27 -25.52 14.37 -21.15
C PHE A 27 -25.02 15.07 -19.89
N PHE A 28 -25.49 16.25 -19.57
CA PHE A 28 -25.16 16.94 -18.33
C PHE A 28 -25.45 16.07 -17.09
N TRP A 29 -26.66 15.52 -17.01
CA TRP A 29 -27.03 14.70 -15.87
C TRP A 29 -26.30 13.35 -15.82
N LEU A 30 -25.99 12.74 -16.95
CA LEU A 30 -25.15 11.53 -16.96
C LEU A 30 -23.75 11.82 -16.41
N THR A 31 -23.18 12.98 -16.77
CA THR A 31 -21.90 13.43 -16.20
C THR A 31 -22.02 13.66 -14.69
N VAL A 32 -23.08 14.35 -14.23
CA VAL A 32 -23.34 14.60 -12.79
C VAL A 32 -23.47 13.29 -12.02
N LEU A 33 -24.19 12.30 -12.56
CA LEU A 33 -24.33 10.99 -11.93
C LEU A 33 -22.99 10.26 -11.80
N GLY A 34 -22.18 10.24 -12.86
CA GLY A 34 -20.86 9.62 -12.83
C GLY A 34 -19.88 10.35 -11.90
N ALA A 35 -19.89 11.69 -11.95
CA ALA A 35 -19.08 12.51 -11.04
C ALA A 35 -19.49 12.32 -9.57
N GLY A 36 -20.78 12.21 -9.29
CA GLY A 36 -21.29 11.92 -7.95
C GLY A 36 -20.77 10.59 -7.38
N ILE A 37 -20.70 9.53 -8.21
CA ILE A 37 -20.10 8.25 -7.81
C ILE A 37 -18.63 8.44 -7.39
N GLY A 38 -17.84 9.12 -8.22
CA GLY A 38 -16.42 9.35 -7.92
C GLY A 38 -16.21 10.22 -6.68
N LEU A 39 -17.04 11.28 -6.49
CA LEU A 39 -16.96 12.14 -5.30
C LEU A 39 -17.36 11.40 -4.02
N LEU A 40 -18.39 10.56 -4.05
CA LEU A 40 -18.76 9.74 -2.91
C LEU A 40 -17.68 8.71 -2.58
N SER A 41 -17.01 8.14 -3.59
CA SER A 41 -15.87 7.25 -3.40
C SER A 41 -14.68 7.98 -2.75
N LEU A 42 -14.33 9.18 -3.21
CA LEU A 42 -13.29 10.03 -2.59
C LEU A 42 -13.64 10.40 -1.14
N TYR A 43 -14.90 10.73 -0.88
CA TYR A 43 -15.36 11.02 0.48
C TYR A 43 -15.16 9.81 1.40
N LEU A 44 -15.57 8.62 0.98
CA LEU A 44 -15.42 7.39 1.77
C LEU A 44 -13.94 7.05 1.99
N THR A 45 -13.11 7.20 0.96
CA THR A 45 -11.66 6.98 1.05
C THR A 45 -11.02 7.91 2.07
N ALA A 46 -11.38 9.19 2.08
CA ALA A 46 -10.83 10.16 3.03
C ALA A 46 -11.12 9.78 4.50
N HIS A 47 -12.21 9.05 4.75
CA HIS A 47 -12.61 8.60 6.08
C HIS A 47 -12.17 7.16 6.41
N SER A 48 -11.36 6.51 5.55
CA SER A 48 -11.01 5.10 5.74
C SER A 48 -9.88 4.88 6.75
N TYR A 49 -9.06 5.88 7.00
CA TYR A 49 -7.86 5.74 7.83
C TYR A 49 -7.84 6.77 8.97
N ALA A 50 -7.85 6.27 10.20
CA ALA A 50 -8.05 7.10 11.39
C ALA A 50 -6.89 8.07 11.70
N SER A 51 -5.67 7.74 11.25
CA SER A 51 -4.47 8.55 11.52
C SER A 51 -4.40 9.85 10.72
N ILE A 52 -5.25 10.03 9.69
CA ILE A 52 -5.26 11.23 8.86
C ILE A 52 -6.59 11.97 9.06
N ASP A 53 -6.52 13.29 9.23
CA ASP A 53 -7.72 14.12 9.26
C ASP A 53 -8.48 14.04 7.93
N ALA A 54 -9.66 13.42 7.96
CA ALA A 54 -10.48 13.17 6.79
C ALA A 54 -10.89 14.45 6.05
N THR A 55 -11.14 15.55 6.79
CA THR A 55 -11.53 16.83 6.19
C THR A 55 -10.35 17.46 5.46
N ALA A 56 -9.18 17.44 6.07
CA ALA A 56 -7.95 17.93 5.45
C ALA A 56 -7.59 17.10 4.21
N LEU A 57 -7.70 15.77 4.28
CA LEU A 57 -7.43 14.88 3.15
C LEU A 57 -8.42 15.12 2.00
N LEU A 58 -9.71 15.25 2.30
CA LEU A 58 -10.73 15.56 1.29
C LEU A 58 -10.44 16.90 0.60
N GLN A 59 -10.04 17.93 1.36
CA GLN A 59 -9.65 19.23 0.78
C GLN A 59 -8.39 19.12 -0.08
N SER A 60 -7.43 18.30 0.31
CA SER A 60 -6.17 18.12 -0.42
C SER A 60 -6.40 17.54 -1.82
N TYR A 61 -7.37 16.63 -2.02
CA TYR A 61 -7.71 16.13 -3.34
C TYR A 61 -8.05 17.25 -4.33
N PHE A 62 -8.82 18.24 -3.88
CA PHE A 62 -9.23 19.34 -4.75
C PHE A 62 -8.12 20.35 -5.05
N LYS A 63 -6.98 20.30 -4.36
CA LYS A 63 -5.79 21.07 -4.72
C LYS A 63 -5.12 20.55 -6.00
N ILE A 64 -5.40 19.30 -6.36
CA ILE A 64 -4.84 18.62 -7.53
C ILE A 64 -5.99 18.25 -8.49
N PRO A 65 -6.41 19.16 -9.39
CA PRO A 65 -7.56 18.93 -10.26
C PRO A 65 -7.45 17.66 -11.12
N LEU A 66 -6.23 17.30 -11.55
CA LEU A 66 -5.98 16.11 -12.33
C LEU A 66 -6.28 14.84 -11.50
N LEU A 67 -5.91 14.81 -10.22
CA LEU A 67 -6.23 13.72 -9.32
C LEU A 67 -7.74 13.50 -9.18
N VAL A 68 -8.49 14.59 -8.98
CA VAL A 68 -9.95 14.52 -8.94
C VAL A 68 -10.48 13.98 -10.28
N ALA A 69 -10.01 14.53 -11.40
CA ALA A 69 -10.44 14.08 -12.73
C ALA A 69 -10.21 12.58 -12.93
N MET A 70 -9.07 12.03 -12.50
CA MET A 70 -8.77 10.59 -12.60
C MET A 70 -9.74 9.72 -11.78
N ASN A 71 -10.19 10.18 -10.62
CA ASN A 71 -11.19 9.47 -9.82
C ASN A 71 -12.61 9.57 -10.37
N LEU A 72 -12.94 10.63 -11.12
CA LEU A 72 -14.27 10.84 -11.68
C LEU A 72 -14.45 10.24 -13.10
N LEU A 73 -13.39 10.18 -13.88
CA LEU A 73 -13.45 9.83 -15.30
C LEU A 73 -14.02 8.43 -15.53
N ALA A 74 -13.52 7.41 -14.83
CA ALA A 74 -13.97 6.04 -15.01
C ALA A 74 -15.46 5.83 -14.68
N PRO A 75 -15.98 6.29 -13.52
CA PRO A 75 -17.42 6.26 -13.25
C PRO A 75 -18.25 6.97 -14.32
N ILE A 76 -17.82 8.14 -14.80
CA ILE A 76 -18.51 8.89 -15.87
C ILE A 76 -18.58 8.05 -17.15
N LEU A 77 -17.45 7.52 -17.61
CA LEU A 77 -17.38 6.69 -18.82
C LEU A 77 -18.30 5.47 -18.72
N LEU A 78 -18.35 4.84 -17.54
CA LEU A 78 -19.19 3.66 -17.34
C LEU A 78 -20.69 4.02 -17.30
N VAL A 79 -21.07 5.19 -16.76
CA VAL A 79 -22.47 5.70 -16.87
C VAL A 79 -22.84 5.92 -18.32
N TYR A 80 -21.98 6.51 -19.15
CA TYR A 80 -22.25 6.71 -20.58
C TYR A 80 -22.36 5.38 -21.32
N LEU A 81 -21.47 4.43 -21.06
CA LEU A 81 -21.54 3.10 -21.64
C LEU A 81 -22.87 2.42 -21.28
N GLY A 82 -23.25 2.45 -20.00
CA GLY A 82 -24.51 1.92 -19.49
C GLY A 82 -25.73 2.60 -20.13
N PHE A 83 -25.63 3.90 -20.39
CA PHE A 83 -26.72 4.63 -21.07
C PHE A 83 -26.94 4.14 -22.49
N PHE A 84 -25.90 3.90 -23.28
CA PHE A 84 -26.04 3.32 -24.61
C PHE A 84 -26.46 1.84 -24.56
N LEU A 85 -26.07 1.10 -23.54
CA LEU A 85 -26.49 -0.30 -23.34
C LEU A 85 -27.98 -0.42 -23.03
N PHE A 86 -28.52 0.41 -22.13
CA PHE A 86 -29.87 0.24 -21.60
C PHE A 86 -30.88 1.26 -22.11
N ALA A 87 -30.42 2.41 -22.62
CA ALA A 87 -31.23 3.59 -22.93
C ALA A 87 -32.09 4.05 -21.72
N ARG A 88 -31.68 3.70 -20.51
CA ARG A 88 -32.33 4.01 -19.24
C ARG A 88 -31.32 4.58 -18.26
N PRO A 89 -31.37 5.87 -17.93
CA PRO A 89 -30.36 6.51 -17.08
C PRO A 89 -30.19 5.86 -15.69
N TRP A 90 -31.27 5.44 -15.05
CA TRP A 90 -31.17 4.76 -13.76
C TRP A 90 -30.41 3.44 -13.83
N ALA A 91 -30.61 2.67 -14.92
CA ALA A 91 -29.89 1.43 -15.13
C ALA A 91 -28.42 1.68 -15.50
N ALA A 92 -28.14 2.74 -16.24
CA ALA A 92 -26.79 3.23 -16.51
C ALA A 92 -26.07 3.64 -15.22
N TYR A 93 -26.77 4.37 -14.35
CA TYR A 93 -26.25 4.72 -13.03
C TYR A 93 -25.91 3.49 -12.20
N LEU A 94 -26.84 2.53 -12.07
CA LEU A 94 -26.60 1.31 -11.29
C LEU A 94 -25.43 0.47 -11.84
N LEU A 95 -25.29 0.36 -13.18
CA LEU A 95 -24.16 -0.34 -13.78
C LEU A 95 -22.82 0.24 -13.35
N SER A 96 -22.72 1.56 -13.23
CA SER A 96 -21.51 2.24 -12.77
C SER A 96 -21.42 2.29 -11.25
N ALA A 97 -22.48 2.66 -10.57
CA ALA A 97 -22.45 2.90 -9.13
C ALA A 97 -22.18 1.63 -8.32
N LEU A 98 -22.74 0.47 -8.70
CA LEU A 98 -22.55 -0.75 -7.94
C LEU A 98 -21.07 -1.19 -7.86
N PRO A 99 -20.31 -1.33 -8.98
CA PRO A 99 -18.91 -1.75 -8.89
C PRO A 99 -18.02 -0.72 -8.17
N PHE A 100 -18.16 0.58 -8.46
CA PHE A 100 -17.33 1.58 -7.80
C PHE A 100 -17.67 1.77 -6.32
N PHE A 101 -18.94 1.66 -5.97
CA PHE A 101 -19.37 1.70 -4.59
C PHE A 101 -18.91 0.47 -3.80
N THR A 102 -19.02 -0.73 -4.40
CA THR A 102 -18.52 -1.97 -3.79
C THR A 102 -17.01 -1.89 -3.59
N LEU A 103 -16.27 -1.38 -4.58
CA LEU A 103 -14.83 -1.16 -4.48
C LEU A 103 -14.49 -0.19 -3.33
N ALA A 104 -15.17 0.95 -3.25
CA ALA A 104 -14.92 1.95 -2.22
C ALA A 104 -15.24 1.40 -0.81
N LEU A 105 -16.33 0.66 -0.64
CA LEU A 105 -16.69 0.01 0.62
C LEU A 105 -15.70 -1.09 1.01
N ALA A 106 -15.34 -1.95 0.06
CA ALA A 106 -14.37 -3.01 0.30
C ALA A 106 -13.02 -2.44 0.71
N SER A 107 -12.55 -1.37 0.02
CA SER A 107 -11.31 -0.68 0.37
C SER A 107 -11.40 0.00 1.74
N TYR A 108 -12.53 0.67 2.05
CA TYR A 108 -12.77 1.30 3.34
C TYR A 108 -12.63 0.31 4.51
N TYR A 109 -13.30 -0.84 4.42
CA TYR A 109 -13.22 -1.84 5.48
C TYR A 109 -11.88 -2.58 5.50
N LYS A 110 -11.28 -2.87 4.34
CA LYS A 110 -9.97 -3.51 4.29
C LYS A 110 -8.88 -2.63 4.93
N VAL A 111 -8.91 -1.32 4.69
CA VAL A 111 -8.00 -0.37 5.34
C VAL A 111 -8.19 -0.37 6.86
N GLN A 112 -9.43 -0.36 7.35
CA GLN A 112 -9.69 -0.35 8.79
C GLN A 112 -9.33 -1.66 9.50
N LEU A 113 -9.53 -2.80 8.84
CA LEU A 113 -9.34 -4.11 9.44
C LEU A 113 -7.93 -4.67 9.25
N ARG A 114 -7.27 -4.33 8.16
CA ARG A 114 -5.97 -4.89 7.77
C ARG A 114 -4.88 -3.83 7.49
N GLY A 115 -5.20 -2.55 7.54
CA GLY A 115 -4.24 -1.50 7.20
C GLY A 115 -3.76 -1.53 5.75
N ASP A 116 -4.54 -2.13 4.83
CA ASP A 116 -4.16 -2.30 3.43
C ASP A 116 -5.34 -2.03 2.50
N PRO A 117 -5.18 -1.23 1.41
CA PRO A 117 -6.27 -0.93 0.49
C PRO A 117 -6.57 -2.10 -0.46
N VAL A 118 -7.73 -2.05 -1.13
CA VAL A 118 -8.05 -3.02 -2.19
C VAL A 118 -7.32 -2.66 -3.47
N LEU A 119 -6.54 -3.60 -3.99
CA LEU A 119 -5.85 -3.52 -5.27
C LEU A 119 -6.47 -4.47 -6.30
N ALA A 120 -6.13 -4.29 -7.56
CA ALA A 120 -6.66 -5.16 -8.62
C ALA A 120 -6.22 -6.63 -8.46
N THR A 121 -5.03 -6.86 -7.91
CA THR A 121 -4.52 -8.20 -7.59
C THR A 121 -5.39 -8.95 -6.58
N ASP A 122 -6.07 -8.24 -5.66
CA ASP A 122 -6.99 -8.83 -4.69
C ASP A 122 -8.21 -9.50 -5.35
N LEU A 123 -8.53 -9.13 -6.59
CA LEU A 123 -9.61 -9.79 -7.33
C LEU A 123 -9.38 -11.29 -7.50
N ARG A 124 -8.13 -11.75 -7.48
CA ARG A 124 -7.78 -13.17 -7.51
C ARG A 124 -8.20 -13.90 -6.22
N LEU A 125 -8.28 -13.16 -5.11
CA LEU A 125 -8.56 -13.68 -3.78
C LEU A 125 -10.04 -13.56 -3.38
N ILE A 126 -10.93 -13.07 -4.24
CA ILE A 126 -12.35 -12.84 -3.93
C ILE A 126 -13.02 -14.11 -3.37
N ARG A 127 -12.69 -15.29 -3.89
CA ARG A 127 -13.29 -16.55 -3.40
C ARG A 127 -12.83 -16.90 -1.99
N THR A 128 -11.56 -16.65 -1.68
CA THR A 128 -10.98 -16.88 -0.36
C THR A 128 -11.51 -15.84 0.64
N ALA A 129 -11.60 -14.56 0.22
CA ALA A 129 -12.16 -13.49 1.04
C ALA A 129 -13.60 -13.77 1.47
N GLY A 130 -14.44 -14.32 0.58
CA GLY A 130 -15.82 -14.70 0.90
C GLY A 130 -15.94 -15.74 2.03
N GLY A 131 -14.97 -16.64 2.17
CA GLY A 131 -14.91 -17.62 3.27
C GLY A 131 -14.50 -17.02 4.62
N ILE A 132 -13.75 -15.92 4.61
CA ILE A 132 -13.18 -15.29 5.82
C ILE A 132 -14.10 -14.17 6.34
N MET A 133 -14.92 -13.57 5.48
CA MET A 133 -15.79 -12.43 5.83
C MET A 133 -16.70 -12.70 7.04
N GLY A 134 -17.08 -13.95 7.29
CA GLY A 134 -17.92 -14.33 8.46
C GLY A 134 -17.23 -14.13 9.81
N ASN A 135 -15.92 -13.98 9.84
CA ASN A 135 -15.14 -13.80 11.07
C ASN A 135 -14.97 -12.31 11.45
N TYR A 136 -15.42 -11.37 10.60
CA TYR A 136 -15.28 -9.93 10.85
C TYR A 136 -16.64 -9.31 11.15
N THR A 137 -16.67 -8.39 12.11
CA THR A 137 -17.82 -7.53 12.39
C THR A 137 -17.67 -6.22 11.64
N PHE A 138 -18.60 -5.92 10.73
CA PHE A 138 -18.60 -4.68 9.97
C PHE A 138 -19.50 -3.64 10.66
N GLU A 139 -18.91 -2.59 11.18
CA GLU A 139 -19.66 -1.48 11.76
C GLU A 139 -20.10 -0.51 10.68
N ILE A 140 -21.40 -0.15 10.68
CA ILE A 140 -21.95 0.85 9.78
C ILE A 140 -21.65 2.22 10.37
N SER A 141 -20.53 2.82 9.94
CA SER A 141 -20.08 4.15 10.39
C SER A 141 -20.84 5.29 9.71
N ALA A 142 -20.76 6.49 10.28
CA ALA A 142 -21.40 7.68 9.70
C ALA A 142 -20.96 7.97 8.25
N PRO A 143 -19.68 7.85 7.85
CA PRO A 143 -19.28 8.00 6.45
C PRO A 143 -19.95 7.01 5.50
N VAL A 144 -20.14 5.76 5.92
CA VAL A 144 -20.83 4.74 5.14
C VAL A 144 -22.30 5.10 4.94
N ILE A 145 -22.97 5.60 5.99
CA ILE A 145 -24.37 6.06 5.90
C ILE A 145 -24.49 7.21 4.88
N VAL A 146 -23.64 8.23 4.97
CA VAL A 146 -23.63 9.37 4.02
C VAL A 146 -23.48 8.89 2.57
N VAL A 147 -22.61 7.93 2.32
CA VAL A 147 -22.40 7.41 0.96
C VAL A 147 -23.59 6.58 0.49
N LEU A 148 -24.23 5.79 1.38
CA LEU A 148 -25.46 5.07 1.07
C LEU A 148 -26.60 6.02 0.72
N GLU A 149 -26.80 7.07 1.53
CA GLU A 149 -27.79 8.11 1.28
C GLU A 149 -27.52 8.83 -0.05
N GLY A 150 -26.27 9.19 -0.32
CA GLY A 150 -25.84 9.79 -1.58
C GLY A 150 -26.10 8.88 -2.78
N PHE A 151 -25.84 7.58 -2.66
CA PHE A 151 -26.16 6.59 -3.69
C PHE A 151 -27.66 6.53 -3.99
N VAL A 152 -28.50 6.45 -2.95
CA VAL A 152 -29.97 6.42 -3.10
C VAL A 152 -30.48 7.74 -3.69
N LEU A 153 -29.98 8.88 -3.21
CA LEU A 153 -30.35 10.20 -3.71
C LEU A 153 -30.05 10.31 -5.22
N MET A 154 -28.87 9.92 -5.66
CA MET A 154 -28.49 9.95 -7.07
C MET A 154 -29.35 9.01 -7.92
N LEU A 155 -29.71 7.84 -7.39
CA LEU A 155 -30.62 6.93 -8.06
C LEU A 155 -32.01 7.57 -8.25
N VAL A 156 -32.57 8.19 -7.19
CA VAL A 156 -33.84 8.93 -7.25
C VAL A 156 -33.76 10.07 -8.26
N LEU A 157 -32.69 10.86 -8.21
CA LEU A 157 -32.45 11.96 -9.19
C LEU A 157 -32.41 11.44 -10.63
N SER A 158 -31.74 10.31 -10.86
CA SER A 158 -31.69 9.67 -12.18
C SER A 158 -33.08 9.29 -12.72
N CYS A 159 -33.99 8.90 -11.83
CA CYS A 159 -35.38 8.57 -12.18
C CYS A 159 -36.25 9.80 -12.40
N LEU A 160 -36.01 10.89 -11.65
CA LEU A 160 -36.81 12.12 -11.71
C LEU A 160 -36.40 13.04 -12.86
N MET A 161 -35.08 13.23 -13.05
CA MET A 161 -34.52 14.20 -13.99
C MET A 161 -34.32 13.64 -15.40
N LEU A 162 -34.29 12.31 -15.53
CA LEU A 162 -34.02 11.62 -16.78
C LEU A 162 -35.06 10.51 -17.04
N ARG A 163 -35.30 10.24 -18.31
CA ARG A 163 -36.21 9.19 -18.74
C ARG A 163 -35.58 8.24 -19.73
N LYS A 164 -36.28 7.14 -20.01
CA LYS A 164 -35.89 6.21 -21.06
C LYS A 164 -35.84 6.94 -22.41
N GLU A 165 -34.69 6.86 -23.05
CA GLU A 165 -34.46 7.46 -24.37
C GLU A 165 -34.86 6.51 -25.51
N ARG A 166 -35.46 7.06 -26.55
CA ARG A 166 -35.74 6.32 -27.79
C ARG A 166 -34.53 6.45 -28.73
N MET A 167 -33.68 5.46 -28.71
CA MET A 167 -32.51 5.38 -29.62
C MET A 167 -32.68 4.25 -30.63
N SER A 168 -32.26 4.48 -31.89
CA SER A 168 -32.21 3.42 -32.88
C SER A 168 -31.16 2.38 -32.46
N PRO A 169 -31.31 1.08 -32.85
CA PRO A 169 -30.29 0.08 -32.61
C PRO A 169 -28.90 0.46 -33.15
N ARG A 170 -28.87 1.11 -34.31
CA ARG A 170 -27.61 1.58 -34.92
C ARG A 170 -26.94 2.67 -34.09
N SER A 171 -27.69 3.65 -33.57
CA SER A 171 -27.16 4.71 -32.70
C SER A 171 -26.66 4.15 -31.37
N ARG A 172 -27.35 3.14 -30.82
CA ARG A 172 -26.93 2.45 -29.60
C ARG A 172 -25.61 1.72 -29.79
N LEU A 173 -25.54 0.90 -30.88
CA LEU A 173 -24.31 0.17 -31.19
C LEU A 173 -23.13 1.12 -31.43
N ALA A 174 -23.33 2.19 -32.19
CA ALA A 174 -22.30 3.20 -32.43
C ALA A 174 -21.86 3.87 -31.12
N GLY A 175 -22.79 4.19 -30.22
CA GLY A 175 -22.49 4.75 -28.91
C GLY A 175 -21.72 3.78 -28.02
N ILE A 176 -22.09 2.50 -28.00
CA ILE A 176 -21.38 1.45 -27.25
C ILE A 176 -19.93 1.33 -27.74
N MET A 177 -19.76 1.20 -29.08
CA MET A 177 -18.41 1.08 -29.67
C MET A 177 -17.55 2.30 -29.38
N LEU A 178 -18.13 3.50 -29.52
CA LEU A 178 -17.43 4.75 -29.19
C LEU A 178 -16.99 4.76 -27.71
N MET A 179 -17.91 4.45 -26.77
CA MET A 179 -17.59 4.49 -25.36
C MET A 179 -16.59 3.43 -24.95
N LEU A 180 -16.65 2.22 -25.53
CA LEU A 180 -15.62 1.20 -25.29
C LEU A 180 -14.26 1.66 -25.79
N SER A 181 -14.19 2.24 -27.00
CA SER A 181 -12.93 2.76 -27.57
C SER A 181 -12.36 3.90 -26.72
N VAL A 182 -13.21 4.84 -26.29
CA VAL A 182 -12.78 5.96 -25.42
C VAL A 182 -12.32 5.44 -24.04
N THR A 183 -13.06 4.50 -23.45
CA THR A 183 -12.67 3.93 -22.14
C THR A 183 -11.32 3.22 -22.23
N LEU A 184 -11.12 2.43 -23.29
CA LEU A 184 -9.85 1.73 -23.52
C LEU A 184 -8.69 2.70 -23.76
N ALA A 185 -8.91 3.72 -24.60
CA ALA A 185 -7.92 4.76 -24.84
C ALA A 185 -7.58 5.52 -23.54
N CYS A 186 -8.58 5.93 -22.76
CA CYS A 186 -8.36 6.59 -21.47
C CYS A 186 -7.61 5.69 -20.48
N TYR A 187 -7.88 4.38 -20.48
CA TYR A 187 -7.17 3.45 -19.62
C TYR A 187 -5.68 3.43 -19.98
N PHE A 188 -5.31 3.20 -21.21
CA PHE A 188 -3.91 3.11 -21.62
C PHE A 188 -3.16 4.45 -21.57
N GLU A 189 -3.82 5.58 -21.85
CA GLU A 189 -3.15 6.88 -21.86
C GLU A 189 -3.02 7.50 -20.45
N PHE A 190 -4.00 7.27 -19.58
CA PHE A 190 -4.06 7.95 -18.29
C PHE A 190 -3.84 7.03 -17.09
N TYR A 191 -4.50 5.87 -17.05
CA TYR A 191 -4.44 5.02 -15.86
C TYR A 191 -3.17 4.18 -15.77
N THR A 192 -2.56 3.76 -16.88
CA THR A 192 -1.28 3.03 -16.88
C THR A 192 -0.07 3.94 -16.83
N SER A 193 -0.24 5.25 -17.03
CA SER A 193 0.86 6.21 -17.10
C SER A 193 1.52 6.46 -15.74
N SER A 194 2.74 5.96 -15.56
CA SER A 194 3.57 6.23 -14.37
C SER A 194 3.90 7.72 -14.21
N SER A 195 4.01 8.47 -15.31
CA SER A 195 4.25 9.91 -15.27
C SER A 195 3.08 10.66 -14.64
N ILE A 196 1.85 10.38 -15.10
CA ILE A 196 0.63 11.00 -14.55
C ILE A 196 0.43 10.55 -13.10
N TYR A 197 0.75 9.30 -12.78
CA TYR A 197 0.64 8.79 -11.41
C TYR A 197 1.61 9.50 -10.45
N LYS A 198 2.81 9.85 -10.91
CA LYS A 198 3.76 10.68 -10.13
C LYS A 198 3.30 12.14 -10.02
N GLU A 199 2.81 12.73 -11.11
CA GLU A 199 2.33 14.12 -11.13
C GLU A 199 1.13 14.35 -10.20
N THR A 200 0.30 13.32 -10.01
CA THR A 200 -0.85 13.35 -9.10
C THR A 200 -0.51 12.98 -7.66
N SER A 201 0.76 12.95 -7.27
CA SER A 201 1.17 12.69 -5.88
C SER A 201 0.61 13.75 -4.93
N ASN A 202 0.00 13.28 -3.84
CA ASN A 202 -0.66 14.11 -2.83
C ASN A 202 -0.06 13.77 -1.44
N ASN A 203 1.14 14.28 -1.19
CA ASN A 203 1.98 13.83 -0.08
C ASN A 203 1.96 14.77 1.14
N ASP A 204 1.23 15.89 1.10
CA ASP A 204 1.28 16.93 2.15
C ASP A 204 0.81 16.45 3.53
N LEU A 205 -0.05 15.43 3.57
CA LEU A 205 -0.72 14.96 4.80
C LEU A 205 -0.39 13.51 5.15
N ILE A 206 0.57 12.91 4.45
CA ILE A 206 0.83 11.48 4.53
C ILE A 206 2.31 11.18 4.73
N SER A 207 2.60 10.00 5.27
CA SER A 207 3.92 9.40 5.20
C SER A 207 4.13 8.76 3.82
N PRO A 208 5.13 9.20 3.04
CA PRO A 208 5.43 8.57 1.75
C PRO A 208 5.93 7.11 1.90
N TRP A 209 6.27 6.70 3.12
CA TRP A 209 6.71 5.35 3.46
C TRP A 209 5.56 4.41 3.83
N SER A 210 4.35 4.94 4.01
CA SER A 210 3.15 4.15 4.24
C SER A 210 2.43 3.86 2.93
N ALA A 211 2.46 2.61 2.48
CA ALA A 211 1.80 2.20 1.23
C ALA A 211 0.29 2.50 1.26
N VAL A 212 -0.36 2.30 2.41
CA VAL A 212 -1.79 2.59 2.57
C VAL A 212 -2.07 4.09 2.47
N GLU A 213 -1.26 4.94 3.11
CA GLU A 213 -1.45 6.39 3.06
C GLU A 213 -1.19 6.95 1.66
N VAL A 214 -0.15 6.46 0.98
CA VAL A 214 0.14 6.79 -0.41
C VAL A 214 -1.03 6.42 -1.33
N TYR A 215 -1.67 5.27 -1.10
CA TYR A 215 -2.83 4.85 -1.86
C TYR A 215 -4.04 5.75 -1.59
N ILE A 216 -4.45 5.89 -0.32
CA ILE A 216 -5.64 6.67 0.05
C ILE A 216 -5.48 8.16 -0.31
N SER A 217 -4.25 8.70 -0.30
CA SER A 217 -3.98 10.08 -0.72
C SER A 217 -4.33 10.35 -2.19
N ARG A 218 -4.47 9.30 -3.01
CA ARG A 218 -4.89 9.38 -4.41
C ARG A 218 -6.33 8.97 -4.65
N GLY A 219 -7.09 8.68 -3.61
CA GLY A 219 -8.44 8.13 -3.71
C GLY A 219 -8.44 6.61 -3.86
N THR A 220 -9.60 6.00 -4.14
CA THR A 220 -9.70 4.53 -4.34
C THR A 220 -9.74 4.16 -5.81
N THR A 221 -10.56 4.86 -6.60
CA THR A 221 -10.81 4.50 -8.00
C THR A 221 -9.56 4.58 -8.87
N TYR A 222 -8.79 5.66 -8.73
CA TYR A 222 -7.62 5.90 -9.57
C TYR A 222 -6.48 4.90 -9.29
N PRO A 223 -6.00 4.74 -8.04
CA PRO A 223 -4.93 3.78 -7.77
C PRO A 223 -5.37 2.33 -8.00
N PHE A 224 -6.64 1.98 -7.78
CA PHE A 224 -7.14 0.65 -8.14
C PHE A 224 -7.02 0.38 -9.65
N LEU A 225 -7.45 1.33 -10.49
CA LEU A 225 -7.34 1.18 -11.95
C LEU A 225 -5.87 1.21 -12.42
N HIS A 226 -5.02 1.96 -11.73
CA HIS A 226 -3.58 1.94 -12.00
C HIS A 226 -2.98 0.58 -11.69
N SER A 227 -3.35 -0.06 -10.59
CA SER A 227 -2.84 -1.38 -10.18
C SER A 227 -3.33 -2.55 -11.06
N VAL A 228 -4.26 -2.33 -12.00
CA VAL A 228 -4.69 -3.39 -12.92
C VAL A 228 -3.54 -3.92 -13.77
N GLN A 229 -2.57 -3.07 -14.12
CA GLN A 229 -1.37 -3.50 -14.85
C GLN A 229 -0.54 -4.53 -14.06
N ASP A 230 -0.54 -4.44 -12.72
CA ASP A 230 0.21 -5.34 -11.85
C ASP A 230 -0.40 -6.76 -11.81
N MET A 231 -1.65 -6.92 -12.30
CA MET A 231 -2.25 -8.24 -12.50
C MET A 231 -1.58 -9.04 -13.62
N PHE A 232 -0.89 -8.37 -14.52
CA PHE A 232 -0.25 -8.95 -15.69
C PHE A 232 1.24 -8.57 -15.74
N PRO A 233 2.05 -9.09 -14.79
CA PRO A 233 3.47 -8.78 -14.77
C PRO A 233 4.11 -9.21 -16.10
N GLU A 234 4.96 -8.36 -16.63
CA GLU A 234 5.72 -8.69 -17.84
C GLU A 234 6.68 -9.85 -17.53
N THR A 235 6.64 -10.84 -18.38
CA THR A 235 7.59 -11.95 -18.29
C THR A 235 8.97 -11.43 -18.70
N PRO A 236 10.03 -11.63 -17.90
CA PRO A 236 11.37 -11.22 -18.28
C PRO A 236 11.79 -11.75 -19.64
N GLU A 237 12.55 -10.96 -20.41
CA GLU A 237 13.01 -11.38 -21.73
C GLU A 237 13.86 -12.67 -21.61
N GLY A 238 13.54 -13.66 -22.43
CA GLY A 238 14.21 -14.95 -22.44
C GLY A 238 13.73 -15.93 -21.36
N TYR A 239 12.78 -15.56 -20.49
CA TYR A 239 12.26 -16.47 -19.46
C TYR A 239 11.49 -17.64 -20.09
N ARG A 240 11.82 -18.84 -19.66
CA ARG A 240 11.09 -20.08 -19.95
C ARG A 240 10.88 -20.87 -18.67
N GLU A 241 9.64 -21.10 -18.30
CA GLU A 241 9.27 -21.78 -17.07
C GLU A 241 9.94 -23.17 -16.94
N SER A 242 10.03 -23.94 -18.06
CA SER A 242 10.69 -25.24 -18.05
C SER A 242 12.18 -25.17 -17.74
N GLU A 243 12.88 -24.14 -18.22
CA GLU A 243 14.30 -23.92 -17.91
C GLU A 243 14.49 -23.46 -16.46
N ALA A 244 13.65 -22.54 -15.99
CA ALA A 244 13.67 -22.13 -14.60
C ALA A 244 13.45 -23.31 -13.66
N LYS A 245 12.49 -24.20 -13.94
CA LYS A 245 12.28 -25.43 -13.17
C LYS A 245 13.49 -26.36 -13.18
N GLN A 246 14.10 -26.56 -14.35
CA GLN A 246 15.32 -27.40 -14.45
C GLN A 246 16.49 -26.82 -13.65
N ILE A 247 16.64 -25.50 -13.63
CA ILE A 247 17.67 -24.83 -12.81
C ILE A 247 17.37 -25.04 -11.33
N LEU A 248 16.13 -24.82 -10.89
CA LEU A 248 15.73 -25.02 -9.50
C LEU A 248 15.91 -26.47 -9.04
N GLU A 249 15.60 -27.45 -9.89
CA GLU A 249 15.81 -28.87 -9.60
C GLU A 249 17.29 -29.22 -9.39
N GLN A 250 18.22 -28.52 -10.05
CA GLN A 250 19.66 -28.73 -9.86
C GLN A 250 20.18 -28.22 -8.51
N TYR A 251 19.45 -27.32 -7.89
CA TYR A 251 19.75 -26.67 -6.60
C TYR A 251 18.71 -27.04 -5.53
N ALA A 252 17.98 -28.13 -5.73
CA ALA A 252 17.06 -28.64 -4.72
C ALA A 252 17.85 -29.02 -3.45
N ASP A 253 17.48 -28.38 -2.35
CA ASP A 253 18.10 -28.67 -1.05
C ASP A 253 17.67 -30.05 -0.52
N SER A 254 18.55 -30.65 0.24
CA SER A 254 18.19 -31.79 1.07
C SER A 254 17.61 -31.29 2.40
N ASP A 255 16.73 -32.08 2.99
CA ASP A 255 16.21 -31.81 4.32
C ASP A 255 17.35 -31.73 5.35
N ILE A 256 17.23 -30.77 6.27
CA ILE A 256 18.17 -30.67 7.40
C ILE A 256 17.88 -31.83 8.34
N PRO A 257 18.87 -32.71 8.62
CA PRO A 257 18.68 -33.78 9.59
C PRO A 257 18.26 -33.24 10.96
N ASP A 258 17.35 -33.93 11.65
CA ASP A 258 16.81 -33.46 12.93
C ASP A 258 17.87 -33.20 14.00
N ASP A 259 18.94 -34.04 14.00
CA ASP A 259 20.09 -33.90 14.89
C ASP A 259 21.03 -32.73 14.55
N GLN A 260 20.81 -32.06 13.40
CA GLN A 260 21.58 -30.88 12.95
C GLN A 260 20.78 -29.60 12.96
N LYS A 261 19.50 -29.66 13.34
CA LYS A 261 18.68 -28.48 13.47
C LYS A 261 19.09 -27.68 14.71
N ILE A 262 19.42 -26.42 14.51
CA ILE A 262 19.82 -25.48 15.56
C ILE A 262 18.96 -24.23 15.49
N THR A 263 18.84 -23.50 16.57
CA THR A 263 18.25 -22.15 16.55
C THR A 263 19.04 -21.23 15.61
N VAL A 264 18.35 -20.58 14.68
CA VAL A 264 18.91 -19.63 13.72
C VAL A 264 18.37 -18.24 14.04
N VAL A 265 19.27 -17.32 14.36
CA VAL A 265 18.92 -15.93 14.68
C VAL A 265 19.54 -15.00 13.64
N GLY A 266 18.72 -14.28 12.89
CA GLY A 266 19.13 -13.23 11.97
C GLY A 266 18.81 -11.86 12.57
N ILE A 267 19.81 -10.99 12.72
CA ILE A 267 19.62 -9.63 13.23
C ILE A 267 20.14 -8.65 12.17
N MET A 268 19.24 -7.82 11.64
CA MET A 268 19.62 -6.69 10.81
C MET A 268 19.77 -5.44 11.68
N LEU A 269 20.99 -4.93 11.76
CA LEU A 269 21.28 -3.70 12.47
C LEU A 269 20.95 -2.51 11.59
N GLU A 270 19.79 -1.89 11.80
CA GLU A 270 19.33 -0.73 11.03
C GLU A 270 20.14 0.52 11.37
N ALA A 271 20.50 1.29 10.34
CA ALA A 271 21.31 2.50 10.45
C ALA A 271 22.64 2.31 11.19
N PHE A 272 23.18 1.09 11.19
CA PHE A 272 24.48 0.78 11.76
C PHE A 272 25.59 0.98 10.73
N SER A 273 26.70 1.58 11.18
CA SER A 273 27.95 1.68 10.41
C SER A 273 29.12 1.61 11.36
N ASP A 274 30.18 0.92 10.97
CA ASP A 274 31.44 0.97 11.70
C ASP A 274 32.21 2.24 11.32
N LEU A 275 32.12 3.23 12.19
CA LEU A 275 32.79 4.52 11.95
C LEU A 275 34.30 4.46 12.22
N SER A 276 34.81 3.40 12.84
CA SER A 276 36.23 3.20 13.03
C SER A 276 36.99 2.91 11.73
N ASP A 277 36.28 2.54 10.67
CA ASP A 277 36.83 2.43 9.31
C ASP A 277 37.32 3.77 8.72
N PHE A 278 36.83 4.89 9.28
CA PHE A 278 37.30 6.21 8.89
C PHE A 278 38.55 6.61 9.72
N PRO A 279 39.73 6.78 9.11
CA PRO A 279 40.98 7.03 9.85
C PRO A 279 40.90 8.18 10.86
N GLN A 280 40.19 9.28 10.48
CA GLN A 280 40.04 10.45 11.34
C GLN A 280 39.17 10.18 12.57
N LEU A 281 38.17 9.33 12.45
CA LEU A 281 37.30 8.94 13.54
C LEU A 281 37.96 7.87 14.42
N ASN A 282 38.73 6.99 13.83
CA ASN A 282 39.49 5.96 14.53
C ASN A 282 40.62 6.51 15.42
N GLU A 283 41.10 7.73 15.19
CA GLU A 283 42.02 8.42 16.09
C GLU A 283 41.37 8.79 17.44
N ILE A 284 40.04 8.88 17.47
CA ILE A 284 39.27 9.22 18.67
C ILE A 284 39.09 7.96 19.52
N SER A 285 39.59 7.98 20.74
CA SER A 285 39.55 6.82 21.64
C SER A 285 38.13 6.36 21.97
N ALA A 286 37.17 7.29 22.07
CA ALA A 286 35.76 6.94 22.32
C ALA A 286 35.17 6.14 21.16
N VAL A 287 35.48 6.50 19.91
CA VAL A 287 35.04 5.76 18.73
C VAL A 287 35.63 4.35 18.70
N ARG A 288 36.95 4.22 18.90
CA ARG A 288 37.58 2.88 18.94
C ARG A 288 36.99 1.99 20.02
N ASN A 289 36.83 2.52 21.22
CA ASN A 289 36.30 1.73 22.35
C ASN A 289 34.84 1.28 22.10
N LEU A 290 34.06 2.09 21.35
CA LEU A 290 32.68 1.75 21.01
C LEU A 290 32.63 0.50 20.13
N TYR A 291 33.52 0.37 19.15
CA TYR A 291 33.52 -0.75 18.21
C TYR A 291 34.43 -1.92 18.61
N GLU A 292 35.21 -1.80 19.69
CA GLU A 292 36.08 -2.87 20.17
C GLU A 292 35.35 -4.20 20.40
N PRO A 293 34.15 -4.25 21.02
CA PRO A 293 33.40 -5.51 21.18
C PRO A 293 32.97 -6.13 19.85
N LEU A 294 32.64 -5.31 18.84
CA LEU A 294 32.31 -5.78 17.50
C LEU A 294 33.54 -6.42 16.84
N HIS A 295 34.68 -5.74 16.85
CA HIS A 295 35.90 -6.26 16.26
C HIS A 295 36.42 -7.53 16.98
N GLU A 296 36.20 -7.62 18.28
CA GLU A 296 36.48 -8.85 19.02
C GLU A 296 35.59 -9.99 18.54
N LEU A 297 34.29 -9.75 18.33
CA LEU A 297 33.36 -10.73 17.78
C LEU A 297 33.74 -11.14 16.36
N GLU A 298 34.06 -10.20 15.49
CA GLU A 298 34.52 -10.44 14.11
C GLU A 298 35.77 -11.30 14.08
N SER A 299 36.72 -11.09 15.00
CA SER A 299 37.97 -11.87 15.06
C SER A 299 37.78 -13.37 15.30
N ARG A 300 36.63 -13.77 15.83
CA ARG A 300 36.27 -15.18 16.16
C ARG A 300 35.03 -15.66 15.40
N SER A 301 34.61 -14.93 14.39
CA SER A 301 33.42 -15.23 13.56
C SER A 301 33.82 -15.25 12.09
N VAL A 302 32.88 -15.63 11.24
CA VAL A 302 32.97 -15.37 9.80
C VAL A 302 32.42 -14.00 9.55
N SER A 303 33.27 -13.09 9.08
CA SER A 303 32.89 -11.70 8.75
C SER A 303 33.17 -11.38 7.29
N GLY A 304 32.50 -10.36 6.76
CA GLY A 304 32.70 -9.91 5.39
C GLY A 304 31.76 -8.77 5.04
N ASN A 305 32.02 -8.12 3.90
CA ASN A 305 31.21 -7.05 3.39
C ASN A 305 30.05 -7.59 2.54
N LEU A 306 28.84 -7.19 2.88
CA LEU A 306 27.65 -7.49 2.08
C LEU A 306 27.37 -6.34 1.12
N LEU A 307 27.36 -6.65 -0.19
CA LEU A 307 26.96 -5.68 -1.21
C LEU A 307 25.42 -5.70 -1.36
N THR A 308 24.79 -4.54 -1.17
CA THR A 308 23.35 -4.39 -1.31
C THR A 308 22.99 -3.50 -2.51
N ASN A 309 21.78 -3.68 -3.06
CA ASN A 309 21.28 -2.84 -4.15
C ASN A 309 20.60 -1.56 -3.66
N SER A 310 20.53 -1.36 -2.36
CA SER A 310 19.89 -0.19 -1.74
C SER A 310 20.94 0.86 -1.42
N PHE A 311 20.65 2.11 -1.75
CA PHE A 311 21.49 3.25 -1.44
C PHE A 311 20.74 4.28 -0.61
N ALA A 312 21.37 4.79 0.43
CA ALA A 312 20.88 5.90 1.25
C ALA A 312 19.45 5.68 1.81
N GLY A 313 19.26 4.63 2.57
CA GLY A 313 17.96 4.19 3.08
C GLY A 313 17.44 2.96 2.35
N GLY A 314 16.15 2.64 2.49
CA GLY A 314 15.60 1.44 1.88
C GLY A 314 15.96 0.16 2.64
N THR A 315 15.96 0.23 3.97
CA THR A 315 16.23 -0.89 4.89
C THR A 315 15.39 -2.11 4.53
N THR A 316 14.10 -1.91 4.28
CA THR A 316 13.19 -3.00 3.87
C THR A 316 13.59 -3.67 2.56
N ASN A 317 14.17 -2.91 1.62
CA ASN A 317 14.65 -3.48 0.37
C ASN A 317 15.80 -4.44 0.62
N THR A 318 16.71 -4.09 1.51
CA THR A 318 17.82 -4.95 1.92
C THR A 318 17.32 -6.14 2.75
N GLU A 319 16.42 -5.91 3.70
CA GLU A 319 15.77 -6.93 4.51
C GLU A 319 15.09 -8.00 3.65
N TRP A 320 14.25 -7.57 2.74
CA TRP A 320 13.52 -8.48 1.85
C TRP A 320 14.43 -9.15 0.83
N GLY A 321 15.42 -8.42 0.33
CA GLY A 321 16.46 -8.99 -0.54
C GLY A 321 17.22 -10.11 0.16
N PHE A 322 17.56 -9.95 1.43
CA PHE A 322 18.19 -11.00 2.25
C PHE A 322 17.26 -12.19 2.46
N LEU A 323 16.00 -11.94 2.83
CA LEU A 323 15.05 -13.02 3.15
C LEU A 323 14.53 -13.77 1.92
N THR A 324 14.64 -13.21 0.71
CA THR A 324 14.10 -13.82 -0.52
C THR A 324 15.16 -14.18 -1.55
N GLY A 325 16.36 -13.59 -1.44
CA GLY A 325 17.38 -13.69 -2.49
C GLY A 325 17.10 -12.81 -3.72
N TYR A 326 16.02 -12.03 -3.75
CA TYR A 326 15.72 -11.15 -4.87
C TYR A 326 16.47 -9.83 -4.75
N SER A 327 17.25 -9.50 -5.77
CA SER A 327 18.02 -8.25 -5.82
C SER A 327 17.20 -7.01 -6.19
N GLN A 328 16.06 -7.22 -6.84
CA GLN A 328 15.05 -6.19 -7.14
C GLN A 328 13.70 -6.77 -6.78
N HIS A 329 12.92 -6.04 -6.02
CA HIS A 329 11.58 -6.46 -5.65
C HIS A 329 10.62 -5.32 -5.87
N GLU A 330 9.54 -5.69 -6.50
CA GLU A 330 8.29 -4.95 -6.47
C GLU A 330 7.62 -5.16 -5.10
N GLU A 331 6.60 -4.40 -4.80
CA GLU A 331 5.81 -4.63 -3.61
C GLU A 331 5.22 -6.04 -3.61
N PHE A 332 5.50 -6.81 -2.57
CA PHE A 332 4.91 -8.14 -2.41
C PHE A 332 3.40 -8.04 -2.16
N ARG A 333 2.63 -8.82 -2.92
CA ARG A 333 1.16 -8.78 -2.91
C ARG A 333 0.52 -10.13 -2.61
N GLY A 334 1.31 -11.08 -2.17
CA GLY A 334 0.89 -12.44 -1.84
C GLY A 334 2.06 -13.30 -1.42
N PRO A 335 1.81 -14.58 -1.08
CA PRO A 335 2.85 -15.51 -0.66
C PRO A 335 4.01 -15.55 -1.65
N ILE A 336 5.23 -15.44 -1.12
CA ILE A 336 6.45 -15.41 -1.89
C ILE A 336 7.43 -16.45 -1.35
N ASN A 337 8.27 -16.98 -2.23
CA ASN A 337 9.34 -17.87 -1.81
C ASN A 337 10.39 -17.10 -1.00
N SER A 338 10.81 -17.67 0.13
CA SER A 338 11.70 -17.02 1.10
C SER A 338 12.48 -18.02 1.93
N TYR A 339 13.57 -17.59 2.56
CA TYR A 339 14.25 -18.41 3.58
C TYR A 339 13.36 -18.72 4.78
N VAL A 340 12.41 -17.83 5.11
CA VAL A 340 11.42 -18.08 6.17
C VAL A 340 10.62 -19.34 5.87
N ARG A 341 10.09 -19.46 4.64
CA ARG A 341 9.35 -20.65 4.20
C ARG A 341 10.24 -21.89 4.14
N TYR A 342 11.48 -21.73 3.69
CA TYR A 342 12.44 -22.83 3.70
C TYR A 342 12.61 -23.41 5.11
N PHE A 343 12.85 -22.57 6.12
CA PHE A 343 12.98 -23.03 7.50
C PHE A 343 11.68 -23.65 8.03
N LYS A 344 10.52 -23.07 7.70
CA LYS A 344 9.22 -23.67 8.07
C LYS A 344 9.01 -25.06 7.44
N ASP A 345 9.36 -25.22 6.18
CA ASP A 345 9.26 -26.51 5.49
C ASP A 345 10.21 -27.55 6.12
N GLN A 346 11.28 -27.11 6.79
CA GLN A 346 12.16 -27.92 7.62
C GLN A 346 11.66 -28.13 9.06
N GLY A 347 10.48 -27.64 9.42
CA GLY A 347 9.85 -27.80 10.74
C GLY A 347 10.34 -26.79 11.80
N TYR A 348 10.76 -25.60 11.38
CA TYR A 348 11.08 -24.50 12.31
C TYR A 348 9.86 -23.64 12.60
N ASP A 349 9.77 -23.13 13.83
CA ASP A 349 8.95 -21.96 14.15
C ASP A 349 9.64 -20.70 13.62
N ALA A 350 8.92 -19.85 12.89
CA ALA A 350 9.46 -18.65 12.28
C ALA A 350 8.91 -17.38 12.96
N LEU A 351 9.75 -16.67 13.71
CA LEU A 351 9.38 -15.48 14.46
C LEU A 351 10.04 -14.22 13.90
N TYR A 352 9.29 -13.11 13.91
CA TYR A 352 9.78 -11.79 13.52
C TYR A 352 9.61 -10.77 14.64
N ARG A 353 10.66 -9.99 14.94
CA ARG A 353 10.66 -8.98 16.00
C ARG A 353 11.20 -7.65 15.49
N HIS A 354 10.41 -6.58 15.63
CA HIS A 354 10.82 -5.23 15.21
C HIS A 354 10.13 -4.16 16.05
N PRO A 355 10.88 -3.29 16.76
CA PRO A 355 10.27 -2.25 17.59
C PRO A 355 9.60 -1.11 16.81
N GLY A 356 9.70 -1.09 15.49
CA GLY A 356 8.98 -0.17 14.62
C GLY A 356 7.50 -0.54 14.45
N TYR A 357 6.77 0.29 13.71
CA TYR A 357 5.34 0.09 13.46
C TYR A 357 5.07 -0.92 12.35
N SER A 358 4.07 -1.76 12.53
CA SER A 358 3.66 -2.80 11.58
C SER A 358 3.23 -2.26 10.22
N TRP A 359 2.63 -1.07 10.20
CA TRP A 359 2.17 -0.39 8.98
C TRP A 359 3.32 0.21 8.15
N PHE A 360 4.48 0.46 8.78
CA PHE A 360 5.61 1.06 8.09
C PHE A 360 6.17 0.07 7.07
N TYR A 361 6.22 0.48 5.80
CA TYR A 361 6.52 -0.37 4.64
C TYR A 361 5.58 -1.58 4.48
N ASN A 362 4.39 -1.54 5.04
CA ASN A 362 3.44 -2.67 4.97
C ASN A 362 4.00 -3.99 5.56
N ARG A 363 4.92 -3.89 6.55
CA ARG A 363 5.64 -5.05 7.10
C ARG A 363 4.71 -6.14 7.61
N SER A 364 3.59 -5.79 8.22
CA SER A 364 2.60 -6.74 8.72
C SER A 364 2.15 -7.73 7.63
N ASN A 365 1.73 -7.21 6.47
CA ASN A 365 1.28 -8.06 5.36
C ASN A 365 2.46 -8.75 4.64
N VAL A 366 3.57 -8.04 4.45
CA VAL A 366 4.74 -8.60 3.77
C VAL A 366 5.34 -9.76 4.56
N ASN A 367 5.42 -9.66 5.89
CA ASN A 367 5.93 -10.74 6.72
C ASN A 367 5.01 -11.97 6.73
N GLU A 368 3.68 -11.78 6.64
CA GLU A 368 2.73 -12.87 6.37
C GLU A 368 3.04 -13.54 5.02
N TYR A 369 3.33 -12.76 3.98
CA TYR A 369 3.66 -13.28 2.65
C TYR A 369 5.00 -14.01 2.63
N LEU A 370 5.99 -13.55 3.38
CA LEU A 370 7.27 -14.20 3.59
C LEU A 370 7.12 -15.52 4.35
N GLY A 371 6.11 -15.67 5.20
CA GLY A 371 5.76 -16.91 5.87
C GLY A 371 6.00 -16.95 7.37
N PHE A 372 6.31 -15.85 8.04
CA PHE A 372 6.45 -15.81 9.50
C PHE A 372 5.17 -16.28 10.20
N ASP A 373 5.33 -17.02 11.29
CA ASP A 373 4.23 -17.51 12.13
C ASP A 373 3.73 -16.43 13.08
N GLU A 374 4.65 -15.67 13.64
CA GLU A 374 4.35 -14.60 14.57
C GLU A 374 5.25 -13.39 14.31
N CYS A 375 4.61 -12.21 14.28
CA CYS A 375 5.29 -10.94 14.14
C CYS A 375 4.93 -10.03 15.33
N VAL A 376 5.95 -9.52 16.03
CA VAL A 376 5.77 -8.56 17.11
C VAL A 376 6.38 -7.21 16.70
N PHE A 377 5.55 -6.19 16.77
CA PHE A 377 5.86 -4.81 16.42
C PHE A 377 5.65 -3.88 17.63
N ASN A 378 5.83 -2.57 17.41
CA ASN A 378 5.59 -1.58 18.45
C ASN A 378 4.22 -1.73 19.11
N GLU A 379 3.17 -1.82 18.29
CA GLU A 379 1.77 -1.85 18.74
C GLU A 379 1.40 -3.15 19.47
N SER A 380 2.11 -4.24 19.20
CA SER A 380 1.76 -5.57 19.71
C SER A 380 2.62 -6.07 20.85
N GLY A 381 3.77 -5.43 21.12
CA GLY A 381 4.64 -5.93 22.19
C GLY A 381 5.68 -4.93 22.70
N PHE A 382 6.17 -4.01 21.87
CA PHE A 382 7.23 -3.09 22.27
C PHE A 382 6.72 -1.73 22.79
N GLY A 383 5.47 -1.34 22.47
CA GLY A 383 4.93 -0.02 22.81
C GLY A 383 4.84 0.26 24.30
N ASP A 384 4.48 -0.75 25.09
CA ASP A 384 4.36 -0.65 26.55
C ASP A 384 5.72 -0.71 27.28
N LEU A 385 6.77 -1.19 26.57
CA LEU A 385 8.11 -1.33 27.13
C LEU A 385 8.97 -0.07 26.94
N ILE A 386 8.48 0.89 26.16
CA ILE A 386 9.21 2.10 25.79
C ILE A 386 8.38 3.29 26.20
N SER A 387 8.86 4.07 27.18
CA SER A 387 8.16 5.28 27.63
C SER A 387 8.02 6.29 26.49
N ILE A 388 6.90 7.03 26.48
CA ILE A 388 6.61 8.06 25.45
C ILE A 388 7.66 9.19 25.48
N GLU A 389 8.31 9.42 26.61
CA GLU A 389 9.36 10.44 26.79
C GLU A 389 10.69 10.02 26.17
N ASP A 390 10.96 8.69 26.12
CA ASP A 390 12.12 8.10 25.43
C ASP A 390 11.80 7.71 23.96
N ALA A 391 10.64 8.06 23.48
CA ALA A 391 10.04 7.57 22.22
C ALA A 391 10.78 8.01 20.94
N LEU A 392 11.78 8.87 21.02
CA LEU A 392 12.63 9.20 19.88
C LEU A 392 13.66 8.10 19.57
N PHE A 393 14.05 7.32 20.59
CA PHE A 393 15.04 6.26 20.44
C PHE A 393 14.61 5.03 21.23
N LYS A 394 14.02 4.09 20.54
CA LYS A 394 13.71 2.78 21.14
C LYS A 394 15.02 2.03 21.34
N SER A 395 15.42 1.88 22.58
CA SER A 395 16.66 1.18 22.89
C SER A 395 16.66 -0.23 22.34
N ASP A 396 17.68 -0.58 21.55
CA ASP A 396 17.87 -1.96 21.06
C ASP A 396 18.12 -2.94 22.20
N THR A 397 18.46 -2.48 23.42
CA THR A 397 18.52 -3.33 24.61
C THR A 397 17.17 -4.00 24.90
N VAL A 398 16.05 -3.27 24.76
CA VAL A 398 14.70 -3.84 24.92
C VAL A 398 14.43 -4.90 23.88
N LEU A 399 14.88 -4.68 22.63
CA LEU A 399 14.77 -5.68 21.59
C LEU A 399 15.59 -6.92 21.92
N VAL A 400 16.85 -6.76 22.32
CA VAL A 400 17.73 -7.88 22.68
C VAL A 400 17.16 -8.68 23.85
N ASP A 401 16.65 -8.03 24.89
CA ASP A 401 16.00 -8.70 26.01
C ASP A 401 14.78 -9.52 25.55
N TYR A 402 14.01 -8.98 24.59
CA TYR A 402 12.88 -9.70 24.02
C TYR A 402 13.32 -10.93 23.22
N LEU A 403 14.37 -10.81 22.39
CA LEU A 403 14.93 -11.93 21.61
C LEU A 403 15.50 -13.01 22.54
N LEU A 404 16.20 -12.64 23.61
CA LEU A 404 16.72 -13.56 24.60
C LEU A 404 15.58 -14.31 25.30
N ASN A 405 14.50 -13.62 25.65
CA ASN A 405 13.33 -14.26 26.25
C ASN A 405 12.66 -15.26 25.29
N ASP A 406 12.55 -14.93 24.00
CA ASP A 406 12.04 -15.87 22.99
C ASP A 406 12.90 -17.13 22.91
N ILE A 407 14.22 -17.01 23.03
CA ILE A 407 15.16 -18.14 23.01
C ILE A 407 15.11 -18.93 24.32
N ASP A 408 15.21 -18.25 25.47
CA ASP A 408 15.34 -18.86 26.80
C ASP A 408 14.03 -19.53 27.28
N SER A 409 12.87 -19.09 26.74
CA SER A 409 11.57 -19.69 27.06
C SER A 409 11.35 -21.06 26.36
N ARG A 410 12.19 -21.44 25.41
CA ARG A 410 12.03 -22.69 24.66
C ARG A 410 12.65 -23.88 25.41
N THR A 411 12.04 -25.03 25.19
CA THR A 411 12.45 -26.31 25.78
C THR A 411 12.95 -27.27 24.69
N GLU A 412 13.47 -28.41 25.07
CA GLU A 412 13.90 -29.45 24.13
C GLU A 412 12.73 -30.09 23.34
N ASP A 413 11.50 -29.91 23.82
CA ASP A 413 10.31 -30.46 23.18
C ASP A 413 9.71 -29.47 22.12
N ASP A 414 10.20 -28.22 22.04
CA ASP A 414 9.74 -27.24 21.07
C ASP A 414 10.45 -27.45 19.72
N ASP A 415 9.77 -27.06 18.64
CA ASP A 415 10.36 -27.05 17.30
C ASP A 415 11.57 -26.11 17.23
N PRO A 416 12.57 -26.36 16.36
CA PRO A 416 13.71 -25.47 16.22
C PRO A 416 13.26 -24.06 15.79
N LEU A 417 14.01 -23.02 16.19
CA LEU A 417 13.62 -21.62 16.01
C LEU A 417 14.40 -20.96 14.86
N PHE A 418 13.66 -20.33 13.95
CA PHE A 418 14.15 -19.28 13.05
C PHE A 418 13.61 -17.93 13.52
N LEU A 419 14.48 -17.08 14.07
CA LEU A 419 14.15 -15.78 14.61
C LEU A 419 14.82 -14.70 13.76
N PHE A 420 14.02 -13.81 13.17
CA PHE A 420 14.55 -12.67 12.43
C PHE A 420 14.13 -11.35 13.08
N SER A 421 15.08 -10.43 13.17
CA SER A 421 14.87 -9.15 13.84
C SER A 421 15.53 -8.00 13.08
N VAL A 422 14.93 -6.81 13.18
CA VAL A 422 15.49 -5.56 12.68
C VAL A 422 15.55 -4.57 13.83
N SER A 423 16.74 -4.02 14.10
CA SER A 423 16.94 -3.01 15.16
C SER A 423 16.31 -1.66 14.77
N TYR A 424 16.28 -0.68 15.68
CA TYR A 424 15.62 0.59 15.41
C TYR A 424 16.32 1.80 16.08
N GLN A 425 17.16 1.60 17.06
CA GLN A 425 17.69 2.67 17.91
C GLN A 425 18.37 3.81 17.12
N ASN A 426 19.11 3.48 16.08
CA ASN A 426 19.88 4.44 15.30
C ASN A 426 19.11 5.05 14.12
N HIS A 427 17.80 4.84 14.04
CA HIS A 427 16.99 5.41 12.95
C HIS A 427 16.75 6.92 13.18
N GLY A 428 17.10 7.76 12.20
CA GLY A 428 16.80 9.19 12.23
C GLY A 428 15.30 9.53 12.26
N PRO A 429 14.93 10.81 12.43
CA PRO A 429 15.79 12.00 12.40
C PRO A 429 16.55 12.22 13.71
N TYR A 430 17.77 12.71 13.61
CA TYR A 430 18.56 13.06 14.78
C TYR A 430 18.30 14.53 15.13
N SER A 431 17.96 14.79 16.41
CA SER A 431 17.70 16.13 16.92
C SER A 431 18.86 16.57 17.82
N SER A 432 19.29 17.83 17.67
CA SER A 432 20.34 18.41 18.54
C SER A 432 19.94 18.48 20.02
N GLU A 433 18.67 18.30 20.35
CA GLU A 433 18.15 18.34 21.72
C GLU A 433 18.22 16.99 22.44
N THR A 434 18.60 15.91 21.72
CA THR A 434 18.58 14.54 22.22
C THR A 434 19.94 14.00 22.66
N TYR A 435 20.98 14.83 22.72
CA TYR A 435 22.32 14.38 23.10
C TYR A 435 22.55 14.46 24.59
N TRP A 436 22.92 13.33 25.17
CA TRP A 436 23.19 13.20 26.61
C TRP A 436 24.62 13.54 26.96
N GLU A 437 25.59 13.28 26.05
CA GLU A 437 27.01 13.60 26.23
C GLU A 437 27.67 13.88 24.87
N GLU A 438 28.53 14.88 24.83
CA GLU A 438 29.32 15.25 23.68
C GLU A 438 30.66 14.51 23.71
N TYR A 439 30.77 13.39 23.02
CA TYR A 439 31.99 12.59 22.94
C TYR A 439 33.02 13.14 21.94
N VAL A 440 32.58 13.96 21.00
CA VAL A 440 33.41 14.51 19.94
C VAL A 440 33.24 16.01 19.87
N THR A 441 34.29 16.75 20.25
CA THR A 441 34.31 18.19 20.05
C THR A 441 34.67 18.47 18.58
N PRO A 442 33.82 19.13 17.79
CA PRO A 442 34.12 19.43 16.41
C PRO A 442 35.43 20.25 16.34
N ALA A 443 36.38 19.77 15.57
CA ALA A 443 37.59 20.54 15.30
C ALA A 443 37.18 21.86 14.62
N LYS A 444 37.86 22.96 14.96
CA LYS A 444 37.58 24.34 14.55
C LYS A 444 37.67 24.60 13.02
N THR A 445 37.24 23.69 12.20
CA THR A 445 37.30 23.78 10.74
C THR A 445 35.91 23.73 10.14
N GLY A 446 35.23 24.88 10.08
CA GLY A 446 34.23 25.20 9.05
C GLY A 446 32.98 24.33 8.88
N TRP A 447 32.79 23.34 9.71
CA TRP A 447 31.62 22.46 9.67
C TRP A 447 30.58 23.01 10.67
N SER A 448 29.39 23.31 10.17
CA SER A 448 28.28 23.65 11.08
C SER A 448 27.87 22.40 11.84
N MET A 449 27.36 22.56 13.07
CA MET A 449 26.80 21.45 13.87
C MET A 449 25.66 20.70 13.16
N GLU A 450 25.04 21.32 12.15
CA GLU A 450 24.03 20.71 11.28
C GLU A 450 24.58 19.64 10.33
N SER A 451 25.90 19.56 10.16
CA SER A 451 26.55 18.57 9.29
C SER A 451 27.33 17.50 10.06
N CYS A 452 27.36 17.55 11.36
CA CYS A 452 27.93 16.47 12.17
C CYS A 452 26.88 15.37 12.35
N CYS A 453 27.11 14.22 11.69
CA CYS A 453 26.48 12.99 12.14
C CYS A 453 26.90 12.75 13.57
N VAL A 454 25.95 12.70 14.48
CA VAL A 454 26.19 12.34 15.86
C VAL A 454 26.11 10.83 15.94
N ILE A 455 27.13 10.27 16.51
CA ILE A 455 27.29 8.83 16.75
C ILE A 455 26.54 8.42 18.00
#